data_7300fd6504a9d8a08e251d08ed8fdecf
#
_entry.id   7300fd6504a9d8a08e251d08ed8fdecf
#
_cell.length_a   1.000
_cell.length_b   1.000
_cell.length_c   1.000
_cell.angle_alpha   90.00
_cell.angle_beta   90.00
_cell.angle_gamma   90.00
#
_symmetry.space_group_name_H-M   'P 1'
#
loop_
_entity.id
_entity.type
_entity.pdbx_description
1 polymer ?
#
loop_
_entity_poly.entity_id
_entity_poly.type
_entity_poly.pdbx_seq_one_letter_code
_entity_poly.pdbx_strand_id
1 'polypeptide(L)'
;MSLIKTSKTAQGISDAISAVLDVDVTIADNNLIRVAATGKYKEFIGQRLPKGCSFERIALSKKPKFIKNPNSEECDECSSKGTCFEKATLGYPILDGNQLMGVIGLIAFESSQKQELFDKFDSLLEFLKSLSDLLVTNIKENAYIKRLKVQDELINLTIDNLDSGIIYTDIDNKIQFLNSVAIDKMKLIEGEIIDRDIVDYLPLSVINMTANIRKEVKLNIMEYKESFIFSRIPILVENKITGNL
;
A
#
# COMPACT_ATOMS: atom_id res chain seq x y z
N MET A 1 -5.67 9.33 -0.56
CA MET A 1 -5.66 7.88 -0.79
C MET A 1 -6.82 7.54 -1.70
N SER A 2 -6.69 6.63 -2.68
CA SER A 2 -7.75 6.36 -3.66
C SER A 2 -7.89 4.85 -3.89
N LEU A 3 -9.12 4.36 -3.86
CA LEU A 3 -9.51 2.97 -4.21
C LEU A 3 -9.06 2.57 -5.63
N ILE A 4 -8.90 3.52 -6.53
CA ILE A 4 -8.45 3.26 -7.92
C ILE A 4 -7.09 2.51 -7.93
N LYS A 5 -6.19 2.79 -6.99
CA LYS A 5 -4.87 2.15 -6.92
C LYS A 5 -4.91 0.70 -6.42
N THR A 6 -6.02 0.27 -5.85
CA THR A 6 -6.27 -1.08 -5.35
C THR A 6 -7.36 -1.80 -6.16
N SER A 7 -7.64 -1.33 -7.38
CA SER A 7 -8.71 -1.86 -8.24
C SER A 7 -8.62 -3.38 -8.48
N LYS A 8 -7.41 -3.94 -8.62
CA LYS A 8 -7.22 -5.39 -8.76
C LYS A 8 -7.70 -6.16 -7.52
N THR A 9 -7.35 -5.69 -6.33
CA THR A 9 -7.79 -6.30 -5.06
C THR A 9 -9.30 -6.14 -4.89
N ALA A 10 -9.84 -4.94 -5.17
CA ALA A 10 -11.28 -4.68 -5.12
C ALA A 10 -12.04 -5.58 -6.10
N GLN A 11 -11.51 -5.80 -7.31
CA GLN A 11 -12.12 -6.71 -8.29
C GLN A 11 -12.08 -8.16 -7.82
N GLY A 12 -10.94 -8.64 -7.31
CA GLY A 12 -10.85 -10.01 -6.77
C GLY A 12 -11.81 -10.26 -5.62
N ILE A 13 -11.98 -9.28 -4.72
CA ILE A 13 -12.97 -9.34 -3.64
C ILE A 13 -14.40 -9.38 -4.22
N SER A 14 -14.70 -8.52 -5.20
CA SER A 14 -16.03 -8.49 -5.85
C SER A 14 -16.37 -9.82 -6.54
N ASP A 15 -15.41 -10.40 -7.25
CA ASP A 15 -15.58 -11.70 -7.94
C ASP A 15 -15.80 -12.83 -6.92
N ALA A 16 -15.07 -12.85 -5.80
CA ALA A 16 -15.24 -13.84 -4.74
C ALA A 16 -16.61 -13.73 -4.04
N ILE A 17 -17.06 -12.52 -3.74
CA ILE A 17 -18.37 -12.28 -3.13
C ILE A 17 -19.48 -12.73 -4.08
N SER A 18 -19.41 -12.33 -5.35
CA SER A 18 -20.40 -12.68 -6.36
C SER A 18 -20.51 -14.19 -6.54
N ALA A 19 -19.38 -14.90 -6.53
CA ALA A 19 -19.36 -16.35 -6.65
C ALA A 19 -19.99 -17.09 -5.47
N VAL A 20 -19.91 -16.52 -4.25
CA VAL A 20 -20.43 -17.15 -3.03
C VAL A 20 -21.89 -16.79 -2.75
N LEU A 21 -22.27 -15.53 -2.99
CA LEU A 21 -23.60 -15.01 -2.64
C LEU A 21 -24.56 -15.01 -3.81
N ASP A 22 -24.10 -15.38 -5.01
CA ASP A 22 -24.91 -15.34 -6.24
C ASP A 22 -25.61 -13.98 -6.48
N VAL A 23 -24.93 -12.89 -6.10
CA VAL A 23 -25.38 -11.52 -6.33
C VAL A 23 -24.28 -10.71 -7.01
N ASP A 24 -24.65 -9.68 -7.72
CA ASP A 24 -23.65 -8.79 -8.30
C ASP A 24 -23.10 -7.78 -7.28
N VAL A 25 -21.83 -7.45 -7.45
CA VAL A 25 -21.12 -6.51 -6.57
C VAL A 25 -20.68 -5.31 -7.37
N THR A 26 -20.79 -4.12 -6.79
CA THR A 26 -20.19 -2.91 -7.31
C THR A 26 -19.43 -2.20 -6.18
N ILE A 27 -18.19 -1.80 -6.47
CA ILE A 27 -17.42 -0.92 -5.60
C ILE A 27 -17.14 0.37 -6.38
N ALA A 28 -17.46 1.50 -5.78
CA ALA A 28 -17.16 2.82 -6.31
C ALA A 28 -16.21 3.58 -5.37
N ASP A 29 -15.38 4.43 -5.92
CA ASP A 29 -14.51 5.31 -5.13
C ASP A 29 -15.27 6.51 -4.54
N ASN A 30 -14.55 7.39 -3.85
CA ASN A 30 -15.11 8.60 -3.25
C ASN A 30 -15.63 9.64 -4.28
N ASN A 31 -15.27 9.50 -5.56
CA ASN A 31 -15.79 10.30 -6.67
C ASN A 31 -16.95 9.60 -7.38
N LEU A 32 -17.43 8.48 -6.84
CA LEU A 32 -18.47 7.64 -7.42
C LEU A 32 -18.10 7.06 -8.80
N ILE A 33 -16.80 6.85 -9.04
CA ILE A 33 -16.32 6.10 -10.21
C ILE A 33 -16.29 4.62 -9.83
N ARG A 34 -16.89 3.77 -10.65
CA ARG A 34 -16.91 2.32 -10.43
C ARG A 34 -15.49 1.75 -10.62
N VAL A 35 -14.90 1.25 -9.55
CA VAL A 35 -13.52 0.69 -9.54
C VAL A 35 -13.48 -0.82 -9.65
N ALA A 36 -14.58 -1.48 -9.26
CA ALA A 36 -14.79 -2.91 -9.43
C ALA A 36 -16.28 -3.22 -9.61
N ALA A 37 -16.57 -4.24 -10.40
CA ALA A 37 -17.94 -4.71 -10.57
C ALA A 37 -17.98 -6.14 -11.09
N THR A 38 -19.09 -6.84 -10.82
CA THR A 38 -19.41 -8.15 -11.39
C THR A 38 -20.65 -8.09 -12.28
N GLY A 39 -20.93 -9.18 -12.97
CA GLY A 39 -22.11 -9.36 -13.80
C GLY A 39 -22.39 -8.22 -14.77
N LYS A 40 -23.63 -7.73 -14.75
CA LYS A 40 -24.10 -6.71 -15.70
C LYS A 40 -23.38 -5.37 -15.62
N TYR A 41 -22.73 -5.07 -14.50
CA TYR A 41 -22.02 -3.80 -14.33
C TYR A 41 -20.53 -3.86 -14.64
N LYS A 42 -20.01 -5.00 -15.03
CA LYS A 42 -18.57 -5.19 -15.32
C LYS A 42 -18.08 -4.30 -16.47
N GLU A 43 -18.90 -4.12 -17.50
CA GLU A 43 -18.58 -3.24 -18.65
C GLU A 43 -18.57 -1.74 -18.32
N PHE A 44 -19.14 -1.35 -17.17
CA PHE A 44 -19.19 0.03 -16.71
C PHE A 44 -18.07 0.38 -15.72
N ILE A 45 -17.07 -0.47 -15.55
CA ILE A 45 -15.88 -0.14 -14.73
C ILE A 45 -15.17 1.08 -15.34
N GLY A 46 -14.77 2.02 -14.50
CA GLY A 46 -14.18 3.30 -14.89
C GLY A 46 -15.20 4.40 -15.17
N GLN A 47 -16.50 4.08 -15.23
CA GLN A 47 -17.55 5.07 -15.44
C GLN A 47 -18.12 5.57 -14.10
N ARG A 48 -18.57 6.80 -14.12
CA ARG A 48 -19.25 7.40 -12.97
C ARG A 48 -20.66 6.82 -12.81
N LEU A 49 -21.04 6.58 -11.57
CA LEU A 49 -22.37 6.13 -11.20
C LEU A 49 -23.44 7.21 -11.52
N PRO A 50 -24.69 6.82 -11.80
CA PRO A 50 -25.79 7.74 -12.06
C PRO A 50 -25.99 8.73 -10.89
N LYS A 51 -26.26 10.00 -11.21
CA LYS A 51 -26.55 11.02 -10.21
C LYS A 51 -27.81 10.67 -9.43
N GLY A 52 -27.81 10.92 -8.12
CA GLY A 52 -28.94 10.62 -7.23
C GLY A 52 -29.15 9.14 -6.92
N CYS A 53 -28.27 8.24 -7.40
CA CYS A 53 -28.41 6.81 -7.12
C CYS A 53 -28.18 6.47 -5.63
N SER A 54 -28.46 5.23 -5.24
CA SER A 54 -28.28 4.74 -3.87
C SER A 54 -26.85 4.96 -3.34
N PHE A 55 -25.84 4.74 -4.17
CA PHE A 55 -24.44 4.91 -3.81
C PHE A 55 -24.08 6.37 -3.49
N GLU A 56 -24.60 7.33 -4.24
CA GLU A 56 -24.37 8.76 -3.94
C GLU A 56 -25.01 9.15 -2.61
N ARG A 57 -26.20 8.65 -2.32
CA ARG A 57 -26.87 8.89 -1.02
C ARG A 57 -26.15 8.23 0.15
N ILE A 58 -25.56 7.04 -0.04
CA ILE A 58 -24.71 6.39 0.94
C ILE A 58 -23.44 7.21 1.16
N ALA A 59 -22.82 7.68 0.09
CA ALA A 59 -21.61 8.52 0.16
C ALA A 59 -21.87 9.82 0.95
N LEU A 60 -23.00 10.47 0.73
CA LEU A 60 -23.38 11.72 1.42
C LEU A 60 -23.75 11.48 2.89
N SER A 61 -24.57 10.46 3.15
CA SER A 61 -25.04 10.16 4.52
C SER A 61 -24.01 9.44 5.37
N LYS A 62 -23.04 8.76 4.73
CA LYS A 62 -22.08 7.83 5.36
C LYS A 62 -22.76 6.73 6.18
N LYS A 63 -23.95 6.35 5.79
CA LYS A 63 -24.75 5.29 6.42
C LYS A 63 -25.13 4.24 5.38
N PRO A 64 -25.20 2.96 5.77
CA PRO A 64 -25.68 1.91 4.88
C PRO A 64 -27.12 2.19 4.44
N LYS A 65 -27.45 1.70 3.26
CA LYS A 65 -28.80 1.85 2.72
C LYS A 65 -29.23 0.59 1.97
N PHE A 66 -30.46 0.16 2.20
CA PHE A 66 -31.09 -0.91 1.46
C PHE A 66 -32.23 -0.36 0.61
N ILE A 67 -32.09 -0.39 -0.71
CA ILE A 67 -33.13 -0.06 -1.67
C ILE A 67 -33.86 -1.35 -2.03
N LYS A 68 -35.06 -1.50 -1.53
CA LYS A 68 -35.85 -2.72 -1.73
C LYS A 68 -36.56 -2.74 -3.07
N ASN A 69 -36.96 -1.57 -3.58
CA ASN A 69 -37.69 -1.42 -4.82
C ASN A 69 -37.11 -0.25 -5.63
N PRO A 70 -36.07 -0.49 -6.43
CA PRO A 70 -35.60 0.48 -7.41
C PRO A 70 -36.75 0.92 -8.32
N ASN A 71 -36.71 2.15 -8.84
CA ASN A 71 -37.80 2.81 -9.57
C ASN A 71 -39.04 3.23 -8.74
N SER A 72 -39.03 3.01 -7.41
CA SER A 72 -40.00 3.59 -6.48
C SER A 72 -39.70 5.06 -6.15
N GLU A 73 -40.49 5.66 -5.27
CA GLU A 73 -40.25 7.02 -4.73
C GLU A 73 -38.88 7.17 -4.06
N GLU A 74 -38.33 6.07 -3.52
CA GLU A 74 -36.95 6.07 -2.98
C GLU A 74 -35.89 6.42 -4.03
N CYS A 75 -36.21 6.33 -5.32
CA CYS A 75 -35.27 6.60 -6.42
C CYS A 75 -35.63 7.85 -7.23
N ASP A 76 -36.51 8.75 -6.72
CA ASP A 76 -36.97 9.93 -7.45
C ASP A 76 -35.87 10.85 -7.93
N GLU A 77 -34.80 10.98 -7.17
CA GLU A 77 -33.62 11.80 -7.51
C GLU A 77 -32.64 11.09 -8.45
N CYS A 78 -32.84 9.78 -8.71
CA CYS A 78 -31.90 9.01 -9.51
C CYS A 78 -32.09 9.26 -11.01
N SER A 79 -31.02 9.67 -11.69
CA SER A 79 -31.05 9.92 -13.14
C SER A 79 -31.32 8.67 -13.98
N SER A 80 -31.25 7.48 -13.40
CA SER A 80 -31.60 6.20 -14.04
C SER A 80 -32.97 5.68 -13.62
N LYS A 81 -33.78 6.47 -12.90
CA LYS A 81 -35.16 6.06 -12.58
C LYS A 81 -35.92 5.74 -13.85
N GLY A 82 -36.66 4.64 -13.85
CA GLY A 82 -37.42 4.15 -15.00
C GLY A 82 -36.63 3.27 -15.98
N THR A 83 -35.31 3.39 -16.01
CA THR A 83 -34.43 2.53 -16.82
C THR A 83 -33.55 1.59 -15.96
N CYS A 84 -33.63 1.70 -14.65
CA CYS A 84 -32.93 0.85 -13.72
C CYS A 84 -33.47 -0.58 -13.74
N PHE A 85 -32.62 -1.55 -13.97
CA PHE A 85 -32.99 -2.96 -14.05
C PHE A 85 -32.62 -3.75 -12.78
N GLU A 86 -32.14 -3.05 -11.73
CA GLU A 86 -31.92 -3.64 -10.40
C GLU A 86 -33.27 -4.00 -9.76
N LYS A 87 -33.28 -5.08 -8.99
CA LYS A 87 -34.44 -5.49 -8.17
C LYS A 87 -34.30 -5.09 -6.72
N ALA A 88 -33.04 -5.05 -6.22
CA ALA A 88 -32.68 -4.53 -4.91
C ALA A 88 -31.21 -4.16 -4.88
N THR A 89 -30.82 -3.26 -3.94
CA THR A 89 -29.44 -2.87 -3.73
C THR A 89 -29.19 -2.64 -2.25
N LEU A 90 -28.27 -3.42 -1.67
CA LEU A 90 -27.76 -3.20 -0.32
C LEU A 90 -26.38 -2.57 -0.42
N GLY A 91 -26.21 -1.33 0.03
CA GLY A 91 -24.95 -0.63 -0.03
C GLY A 91 -24.41 -0.21 1.33
N TYR A 92 -23.09 -0.17 1.44
CA TYR A 92 -22.35 0.18 2.64
C TYR A 92 -21.21 1.18 2.33
N PRO A 93 -21.01 2.23 3.14
CA PRO A 93 -19.92 3.17 2.95
C PRO A 93 -18.60 2.55 3.37
N ILE A 94 -17.54 2.78 2.60
CA ILE A 94 -16.18 2.43 2.94
C ILE A 94 -15.55 3.67 3.60
N LEU A 95 -15.32 3.61 4.91
CA LEU A 95 -14.89 4.75 5.72
C LEU A 95 -13.53 4.52 6.37
N ASP A 96 -12.64 5.50 6.28
CA ASP A 96 -11.46 5.63 7.13
C ASP A 96 -11.73 6.67 8.21
N GLY A 97 -12.09 6.23 9.41
CA GLY A 97 -12.64 7.12 10.41
C GLY A 97 -13.89 7.82 9.90
N ASN A 98 -13.83 9.14 9.73
CA ASN A 98 -14.93 9.92 9.17
C ASN A 98 -14.75 10.27 7.68
N GLN A 99 -13.66 9.82 7.06
CA GLN A 99 -13.37 10.09 5.65
C GLN A 99 -13.98 9.02 4.76
N LEU A 100 -14.78 9.42 3.76
CA LEU A 100 -15.30 8.52 2.76
C LEU A 100 -14.18 8.11 1.79
N MET A 101 -13.97 6.81 1.67
CA MET A 101 -13.05 6.19 0.71
C MET A 101 -13.79 5.67 -0.52
N GLY A 102 -15.05 5.27 -0.35
CA GLY A 102 -15.89 4.74 -1.40
C GLY A 102 -17.18 4.13 -0.87
N VAL A 103 -17.84 3.37 -1.72
CA VAL A 103 -19.08 2.64 -1.40
C VAL A 103 -19.00 1.26 -2.02
N ILE A 104 -19.40 0.23 -1.27
CA ILE A 104 -19.60 -1.13 -1.77
C ILE A 104 -21.10 -1.46 -1.76
N GLY A 105 -21.59 -2.15 -2.78
CA GLY A 105 -22.97 -2.58 -2.85
C GLY A 105 -23.14 -3.98 -3.43
N LEU A 106 -24.09 -4.71 -2.83
CA LEU A 106 -24.62 -5.96 -3.33
C LEU A 106 -25.89 -5.64 -4.12
N ILE A 107 -25.97 -6.15 -5.35
CA ILE A 107 -27.01 -5.79 -6.31
C ILE A 107 -27.71 -7.06 -6.76
N ALA A 108 -29.03 -7.09 -6.60
CA ALA A 108 -29.90 -8.14 -7.09
C ALA A 108 -30.51 -7.73 -8.42
N PHE A 109 -30.44 -8.60 -9.41
CA PHE A 109 -31.13 -8.46 -10.71
C PHE A 109 -32.30 -9.41 -10.85
N GLU A 110 -32.37 -10.45 -10.02
CA GLU A 110 -33.42 -11.44 -10.01
C GLU A 110 -34.20 -11.37 -8.69
N SER A 111 -35.46 -11.84 -8.74
CA SER A 111 -36.35 -11.82 -7.57
C SER A 111 -35.88 -12.76 -6.44
N SER A 112 -35.25 -13.87 -6.79
CA SER A 112 -34.63 -14.80 -5.83
C SER A 112 -33.47 -14.14 -5.07
N GLN A 113 -32.59 -13.46 -5.79
CA GLN A 113 -31.48 -12.69 -5.21
C GLN A 113 -31.97 -11.59 -4.27
N LYS A 114 -33.03 -10.86 -4.68
CA LYS A 114 -33.66 -9.85 -3.83
C LYS A 114 -34.17 -10.45 -2.52
N GLN A 115 -34.85 -11.60 -2.59
CA GLN A 115 -35.35 -12.28 -1.40
C GLN A 115 -34.21 -12.69 -0.48
N GLU A 116 -33.12 -13.23 -1.03
CA GLU A 116 -31.93 -13.61 -0.26
C GLU A 116 -31.28 -12.41 0.43
N LEU A 117 -31.14 -11.27 -0.26
CA LEU A 117 -30.63 -10.03 0.35
C LEU A 117 -31.53 -9.56 1.51
N PHE A 118 -32.84 -9.77 1.39
CA PHE A 118 -33.79 -9.41 2.44
C PHE A 118 -33.70 -10.34 3.65
N ASP A 119 -33.70 -11.65 3.41
CA ASP A 119 -33.70 -12.67 4.46
C ASP A 119 -32.39 -12.66 5.27
N LYS A 120 -31.26 -12.31 4.65
CA LYS A 120 -29.94 -12.26 5.26
C LYS A 120 -29.45 -10.84 5.58
N PHE A 121 -30.36 -9.86 5.61
CA PHE A 121 -30.01 -8.42 5.67
C PHE A 121 -28.99 -8.09 6.76
N ASP A 122 -29.24 -8.50 8.02
CA ASP A 122 -28.36 -8.16 9.14
C ASP A 122 -26.98 -8.79 9.00
N SER A 123 -26.92 -10.07 8.61
CA SER A 123 -25.65 -10.78 8.38
C SER A 123 -24.85 -10.17 7.21
N LEU A 124 -25.54 -9.77 6.14
CA LEU A 124 -24.89 -9.11 4.99
C LEU A 124 -24.40 -7.71 5.33
N LEU A 125 -25.10 -7.00 6.21
CA LEU A 125 -24.69 -5.69 6.68
C LEU A 125 -23.39 -5.78 7.50
N GLU A 126 -23.30 -6.75 8.43
CA GLU A 126 -22.07 -7.00 9.20
C GLU A 126 -20.93 -7.47 8.30
N PHE A 127 -21.23 -8.32 7.34
CA PHE A 127 -20.28 -8.75 6.33
C PHE A 127 -19.71 -7.57 5.51
N LEU A 128 -20.57 -6.68 4.99
CA LEU A 128 -20.16 -5.50 4.27
C LEU A 128 -19.33 -4.53 5.12
N LYS A 129 -19.66 -4.42 6.42
CA LYS A 129 -18.86 -3.66 7.38
C LYS A 129 -17.45 -4.23 7.47
N SER A 130 -17.32 -5.52 7.71
CA SER A 130 -16.01 -6.21 7.83
C SER A 130 -15.20 -6.09 6.55
N LEU A 131 -15.84 -6.18 5.38
CA LEU A 131 -15.20 -5.96 4.09
C LEU A 131 -14.73 -4.51 3.90
N SER A 132 -15.54 -3.55 4.33
CA SER A 132 -15.17 -2.13 4.31
C SER A 132 -13.90 -1.90 5.11
N ASP A 133 -13.82 -2.42 6.33
CA ASP A 133 -12.65 -2.30 7.20
C ASP A 133 -11.41 -2.98 6.58
N LEU A 134 -11.57 -4.14 5.96
CA LEU A 134 -10.51 -4.84 5.24
C LEU A 134 -9.99 -4.04 4.03
N LEU A 135 -10.90 -3.46 3.24
CA LEU A 135 -10.53 -2.62 2.09
C LEU A 135 -9.75 -1.38 2.53
N VAL A 136 -10.17 -0.73 3.61
CA VAL A 136 -9.47 0.44 4.17
C VAL A 136 -8.06 0.06 4.64
N THR A 137 -7.94 -1.05 5.37
CA THR A 137 -6.63 -1.55 5.84
C THR A 137 -5.70 -1.81 4.66
N ASN A 138 -6.17 -2.51 3.63
CA ASN A 138 -5.39 -2.79 2.43
C ASN A 138 -4.93 -1.51 1.69
N ILE A 139 -5.80 -0.49 1.61
CA ILE A 139 -5.46 0.80 1.01
C ILE A 139 -4.34 1.49 1.80
N LYS A 140 -4.42 1.46 3.14
CA LYS A 140 -3.41 2.05 4.03
C LYS A 140 -2.06 1.35 3.92
N GLU A 141 -2.05 0.03 3.95
CA GLU A 141 -0.83 -0.77 3.81
C GLU A 141 -0.12 -0.50 2.48
N ASN A 142 -0.86 -0.50 1.37
CA ASN A 142 -0.28 -0.20 0.06
C ASN A 142 0.28 1.24 -0.03
N ALA A 143 -0.38 2.20 0.59
CA ALA A 143 0.11 3.57 0.64
C ALA A 143 1.36 3.71 1.51
N TYR A 144 1.43 2.99 2.63
CA TYR A 144 2.58 2.94 3.52
C TYR A 144 3.80 2.31 2.84
N ILE A 145 3.62 1.14 2.21
CA ILE A 145 4.68 0.47 1.44
C ILE A 145 5.24 1.38 0.35
N LYS A 146 4.35 2.08 -0.37
CA LYS A 146 4.80 3.03 -1.40
C LYS A 146 5.60 4.19 -0.81
N ARG A 147 5.19 4.71 0.36
CA ARG A 147 5.92 5.78 1.04
C ARG A 147 7.30 5.32 1.49
N LEU A 148 7.40 4.11 2.05
CA LEU A 148 8.69 3.53 2.44
C LEU A 148 9.63 3.42 1.24
N LYS A 149 9.15 2.88 0.11
CA LYS A 149 9.98 2.77 -1.11
C LYS A 149 10.54 4.12 -1.58
N VAL A 150 9.69 5.17 -1.57
CA VAL A 150 10.17 6.52 -1.93
C VAL A 150 11.19 7.06 -0.94
N GLN A 151 11.01 6.78 0.36
CA GLN A 151 11.97 7.18 1.38
C GLN A 151 13.31 6.44 1.21
N ASP A 152 13.29 5.14 0.94
CA ASP A 152 14.48 4.34 0.67
C ASP A 152 15.23 4.87 -0.56
N GLU A 153 14.52 5.15 -1.66
CA GLU A 153 15.12 5.74 -2.86
C GLU A 153 15.77 7.10 -2.57
N LEU A 154 15.10 7.97 -1.80
CA LEU A 154 15.66 9.28 -1.43
C LEU A 154 16.90 9.15 -0.56
N ILE A 155 16.89 8.22 0.40
CA ILE A 155 18.05 7.95 1.26
C ILE A 155 19.22 7.48 0.40
N ASN A 156 19.02 6.49 -0.47
CA ASN A 156 20.06 5.96 -1.35
C ASN A 156 20.63 7.06 -2.27
N LEU A 157 19.77 7.82 -2.94
CA LEU A 157 20.20 8.95 -3.76
C LEU A 157 21.00 9.99 -2.96
N THR A 158 20.60 10.27 -1.73
CA THR A 158 21.32 11.23 -0.88
C THR A 158 22.70 10.71 -0.51
N ILE A 159 22.80 9.44 -0.11
CA ILE A 159 24.03 8.78 0.29
C ILE A 159 25.00 8.64 -0.90
N ASP A 160 24.49 8.31 -2.08
CA ASP A 160 25.29 8.16 -3.29
C ASP A 160 25.82 9.49 -3.85
N ASN A 161 25.20 10.61 -3.52
CA ASN A 161 25.67 11.94 -3.88
C ASN A 161 26.64 12.56 -2.84
N LEU A 162 27.01 11.84 -1.80
CA LEU A 162 28.06 12.27 -0.88
C LEU A 162 29.45 12.00 -1.49
N ASP A 163 30.39 12.91 -1.27
CA ASP A 163 31.79 12.72 -1.69
C ASP A 163 32.56 11.69 -0.85
N SER A 164 31.92 11.11 0.15
CA SER A 164 32.51 10.17 1.11
C SER A 164 31.96 8.77 0.89
N GLY A 165 32.85 7.77 0.89
CA GLY A 165 32.45 6.37 0.96
C GLY A 165 31.83 6.06 2.31
N ILE A 166 30.68 5.41 2.29
CA ILE A 166 29.96 4.96 3.49
C ILE A 166 29.89 3.44 3.48
N ILE A 167 30.25 2.83 4.61
CA ILE A 167 30.15 1.39 4.85
C ILE A 167 29.42 1.20 6.18
N TYR A 168 28.32 0.48 6.15
CA TYR A 168 27.63 0.07 7.38
C TYR A 168 27.87 -1.41 7.66
N THR A 169 28.26 -1.71 8.91
CA THR A 169 28.43 -3.07 9.41
C THR A 169 27.49 -3.32 10.59
N ASP A 170 27.06 -4.57 10.76
CA ASP A 170 26.40 -5.00 11.99
C ASP A 170 27.36 -5.15 13.16
N ILE A 171 26.86 -5.65 14.30
CA ILE A 171 27.66 -5.87 15.52
C ILE A 171 28.74 -6.96 15.37
N ASP A 172 28.56 -7.87 14.41
CA ASP A 172 29.48 -8.96 14.10
C ASP A 172 30.51 -8.56 13.03
N ASN A 173 30.56 -7.25 12.69
CA ASN A 173 31.41 -6.66 11.65
C ASN A 173 31.09 -7.16 10.23
N LYS A 174 29.91 -7.68 9.98
CA LYS A 174 29.45 -8.05 8.63
C LYS A 174 28.95 -6.82 7.89
N ILE A 175 29.41 -6.65 6.66
CA ILE A 175 29.04 -5.54 5.79
C ILE A 175 27.59 -5.71 5.37
N GLN A 176 26.73 -4.76 5.74
CA GLN A 176 25.32 -4.75 5.42
C GLN A 176 24.95 -3.72 4.35
N PHE A 177 25.79 -2.70 4.17
CA PHE A 177 25.55 -1.66 3.18
C PHE A 177 26.86 -0.96 2.80
N LEU A 178 26.97 -0.57 1.51
CA LEU A 178 27.98 0.35 0.98
C LEU A 178 27.31 1.31 0.01
N ASN A 179 27.76 2.58 -0.01
CA ASN A 179 27.35 3.48 -1.07
C ASN A 179 28.25 3.30 -2.32
N SER A 180 27.79 3.84 -3.45
CA SER A 180 28.52 3.78 -4.73
C SER A 180 29.94 4.35 -4.63
N VAL A 181 30.13 5.38 -3.83
CA VAL A 181 31.45 6.03 -3.61
C VAL A 181 32.42 5.09 -2.88
N ALA A 182 31.96 4.32 -1.89
CA ALA A 182 32.80 3.33 -1.20
C ALA A 182 33.20 2.21 -2.16
N ILE A 183 32.26 1.71 -2.95
CA ILE A 183 32.48 0.66 -3.95
C ILE A 183 33.53 1.12 -4.97
N ASP A 184 33.36 2.32 -5.53
CA ASP A 184 34.28 2.83 -6.55
C ASP A 184 35.69 3.13 -5.99
N LYS A 185 35.77 3.82 -4.85
CA LYS A 185 37.06 4.19 -4.25
C LYS A 185 37.86 2.96 -3.76
N MET A 186 37.20 1.93 -3.28
CA MET A 186 37.86 0.71 -2.80
C MET A 186 37.95 -0.38 -3.88
N LYS A 187 37.42 -0.12 -5.09
CA LYS A 187 37.38 -1.06 -6.22
C LYS A 187 36.76 -2.40 -5.85
N LEU A 188 35.62 -2.35 -5.15
CA LEU A 188 34.87 -3.51 -4.68
C LEU A 188 33.83 -3.95 -5.69
N ILE A 189 33.35 -5.18 -5.55
CA ILE A 189 32.25 -5.72 -6.36
C ILE A 189 31.05 -5.87 -5.43
N GLU A 190 30.00 -5.04 -5.62
CA GLU A 190 28.86 -4.91 -4.72
C GLU A 190 28.19 -6.25 -4.36
N GLY A 191 27.93 -7.12 -5.34
CA GLY A 191 27.24 -8.39 -5.13
C GLY A 191 28.04 -9.44 -4.34
N GLU A 192 29.34 -9.26 -4.14
CA GLU A 192 30.22 -10.23 -3.48
C GLU A 192 30.59 -9.83 -2.04
N ILE A 193 30.23 -8.59 -1.63
CA ILE A 193 30.77 -8.00 -0.41
C ILE A 193 29.76 -7.95 0.75
N ILE A 194 28.48 -7.97 0.45
CA ILE A 194 27.43 -8.01 1.46
C ILE A 194 27.54 -9.31 2.27
N ASP A 195 27.34 -9.22 3.59
CA ASP A 195 27.51 -10.29 4.58
C ASP A 195 28.95 -10.79 4.75
N ARG A 196 29.94 -10.17 4.08
CA ARG A 196 31.35 -10.44 4.31
C ARG A 196 31.87 -9.68 5.54
N ASP A 197 32.93 -10.20 6.11
CA ASP A 197 33.59 -9.55 7.25
C ASP A 197 34.39 -8.34 6.78
N ILE A 198 34.20 -7.18 7.40
CA ILE A 198 34.92 -5.94 7.07
C ILE A 198 36.42 -6.08 7.28
N VAL A 199 36.87 -7.03 8.11
CA VAL A 199 38.29 -7.31 8.40
C VAL A 199 39.04 -7.76 7.16
N ASP A 200 38.34 -8.36 6.20
CA ASP A 200 38.94 -8.81 4.93
C ASP A 200 39.30 -7.64 4.02
N TYR A 201 38.72 -6.45 4.25
CA TYR A 201 38.85 -5.28 3.40
C TYR A 201 39.52 -4.09 4.06
N LEU A 202 39.40 -3.96 5.38
CA LEU A 202 39.98 -2.86 6.14
C LEU A 202 40.92 -3.34 7.25
N PRO A 203 42.01 -2.62 7.51
CA PRO A 203 42.95 -3.00 8.57
C PRO A 203 42.30 -2.83 9.95
N LEU A 204 42.68 -3.71 10.89
CA LEU A 204 42.19 -3.69 12.28
C LEU A 204 42.34 -2.32 12.95
N SER A 205 43.32 -1.52 12.53
CA SER A 205 43.53 -0.16 13.04
C SER A 205 42.40 0.81 12.68
N VAL A 206 41.59 0.51 11.65
CA VAL A 206 40.39 1.25 11.27
C VAL A 206 39.19 0.68 12.03
N ILE A 207 39.06 -0.64 12.04
CA ILE A 207 37.94 -1.35 12.65
C ILE A 207 37.87 -1.08 14.17
N ASN A 208 38.99 -1.03 14.83
CA ASN A 208 39.10 -0.76 16.26
C ASN A 208 39.25 0.73 16.62
N MET A 209 38.91 1.64 15.69
CA MET A 209 38.97 3.07 15.98
C MET A 209 37.97 3.46 17.08
N THR A 210 38.40 4.39 17.92
CA THR A 210 37.48 5.04 18.84
C THR A 210 36.43 5.84 18.07
N ALA A 211 35.15 5.75 18.48
CA ALA A 211 34.07 6.46 17.87
C ALA A 211 34.34 7.97 17.74
N ASN A 212 33.89 8.55 16.62
CA ASN A 212 34.00 9.98 16.31
C ASN A 212 35.42 10.55 16.17
N ILE A 213 36.46 9.68 16.05
CA ILE A 213 37.82 10.11 15.74
C ILE A 213 38.08 9.90 14.25
N ARG A 214 38.71 10.90 13.61
CA ARG A 214 39.17 10.77 12.22
C ARG A 214 40.61 10.26 12.22
N LYS A 215 40.91 9.31 11.36
CA LYS A 215 42.24 8.73 11.20
C LYS A 215 42.59 8.61 9.72
N GLU A 216 43.74 9.12 9.35
CA GLU A 216 44.33 8.89 8.03
C GLU A 216 44.97 7.50 8.00
N VAL A 217 44.64 6.70 7.01
CA VAL A 217 45.15 5.36 6.78
C VAL A 217 45.49 5.19 5.31
N LYS A 218 46.67 4.65 5.02
CA LYS A 218 47.05 4.29 3.65
C LYS A 218 46.64 2.86 3.37
N LEU A 219 45.84 2.69 2.37
CA LEU A 219 45.41 1.37 1.88
C LEU A 219 46.13 1.05 0.58
N ASN A 220 46.49 -0.22 0.40
CA ASN A 220 46.90 -0.74 -0.88
C ASN A 220 45.65 -1.20 -1.65
N ILE A 221 45.28 -0.43 -2.66
CA ILE A 221 44.15 -0.78 -3.53
C ILE A 221 44.74 -1.16 -4.89
N MET A 222 44.62 -2.43 -5.26
CA MET A 222 45.30 -2.99 -6.44
C MET A 222 46.81 -2.74 -6.36
N GLU A 223 47.37 -1.97 -7.29
CA GLU A 223 48.83 -1.65 -7.37
C GLU A 223 49.19 -0.28 -6.78
N TYR A 224 48.19 0.48 -6.28
CA TYR A 224 48.38 1.85 -5.82
C TYR A 224 48.19 1.99 -4.31
N LYS A 225 49.02 2.85 -3.67
CA LYS A 225 48.82 3.27 -2.28
C LYS A 225 47.99 4.53 -2.28
N GLU A 226 46.79 4.44 -1.77
CA GLU A 226 45.89 5.60 -1.60
C GLU A 226 45.70 5.92 -0.10
N SER A 227 45.60 7.23 0.19
CA SER A 227 45.35 7.72 1.55
C SER A 227 43.88 7.99 1.75
N PHE A 228 43.27 7.42 2.77
CA PHE A 228 41.90 7.61 3.15
C PHE A 228 41.79 8.19 4.54
N ILE A 229 40.82 9.06 4.78
CA ILE A 229 40.47 9.49 6.13
C ILE A 229 39.21 8.70 6.55
N PHE A 230 39.38 7.88 7.58
CA PHE A 230 38.28 7.09 8.15
C PHE A 230 37.71 7.76 9.39
N SER A 231 36.38 7.59 9.56
CA SER A 231 35.65 7.95 10.76
C SER A 231 34.69 6.81 11.08
N ARG A 232 34.62 6.42 12.34
CA ARG A 232 33.70 5.36 12.80
C ARG A 232 32.60 5.99 13.65
N ILE A 233 31.34 5.69 13.31
CA ILE A 233 30.17 6.19 14.02
C ILE A 233 29.30 4.99 14.45
N PRO A 234 29.15 4.72 15.76
CA PRO A 234 28.28 3.66 16.22
C PRO A 234 26.80 4.03 15.96
N ILE A 235 26.03 3.08 15.48
CA ILE A 235 24.60 3.22 15.30
C ILE A 235 23.87 2.64 16.50
N LEU A 236 23.04 3.47 17.15
CA LEU A 236 22.27 3.10 18.33
C LEU A 236 20.78 3.00 17.98
N VAL A 237 20.19 1.87 18.31
CA VAL A 237 18.73 1.67 18.27
C VAL A 237 18.31 1.33 19.72
N GLU A 238 17.36 2.07 20.26
CA GLU A 238 16.89 1.90 21.65
C GLU A 238 18.05 1.85 22.68
N ASN A 239 19.05 2.73 22.52
CA ASN A 239 20.28 2.78 23.33
C ASN A 239 21.19 1.54 23.28
N LYS A 240 21.01 0.65 22.32
CA LYS A 240 21.91 -0.47 22.05
C LYS A 240 22.66 -0.26 20.75
N ILE A 241 23.95 -0.54 20.72
CA ILE A 241 24.74 -0.51 19.48
C ILE A 241 24.25 -1.66 18.61
N THR A 242 23.80 -1.34 17.40
CA THR A 242 23.34 -2.30 16.40
C THR A 242 24.32 -2.47 15.25
N GLY A 243 25.32 -1.58 15.17
CA GLY A 243 26.35 -1.63 14.14
C GLY A 243 27.19 -0.37 14.13
N ASN A 244 27.99 -0.20 13.08
CA ASN A 244 28.89 0.93 12.88
C ASN A 244 28.80 1.44 11.44
N LEU A 245 28.92 2.75 11.31
CA LEU A 245 29.04 3.47 10.04
C LEU A 245 30.45 3.99 9.88
#